data_450578a449ac99604c304fcbe98caf6a
#
_entry.id   450578a449ac99604c304fcbe98caf6a
#
_cell.length_a   1.000
_cell.length_b   1.000
_cell.length_c   1.000
_cell.angle_alpha   90.00
_cell.angle_beta   90.00
_cell.angle_gamma   90.00
#
_symmetry.space_group_name_H-M   'P 1'
#
loop_
_entity.id
_entity.type
_entity.pdbx_description
1 polymer ?
#
loop_
_entity_poly.entity_id
_entity_poly.type
_entity_poly.pdbx_seq_one_letter_code
_entity_poly.pdbx_strand_id
1 'polypeptide(L)'
;MYLLLSLKEEKFFSYLICLKMNKIALEIKELLYSESQSGAYILVLGDKHSSRRLPIVIGNNEAQSIALGLEGNHPSRPLTHDLFKKFAETYDVNLLEVVITRFHEGIFHAMLVCKQGEDISMIDSRPSDAIALAVRFGCPISVYENVMEEAGIEMDEVKEMESSTETEPDVEEEPENALDNLSLEQLQKLLQMAIDDENYEKAAEIRDLINSKS
;
A
#
# COMPACT_ATOMS: atom_id res chain seq x y z
N MET A 1 -24.27 17.02 28.09
CA MET A 1 -25.34 16.44 27.26
C MET A 1 -25.44 17.13 25.89
N TYR A 2 -25.49 18.47 25.82
CA TYR A 2 -25.54 19.21 24.52
C TYR A 2 -24.31 19.03 23.62
N LEU A 3 -23.09 18.93 24.18
CA LEU A 3 -21.86 18.75 23.42
C LEU A 3 -21.78 17.37 22.70
N LEU A 4 -22.30 16.33 23.35
CA LEU A 4 -22.35 14.97 22.81
C LEU A 4 -23.39 14.80 21.68
N LEU A 5 -24.50 15.54 21.76
CA LEU A 5 -25.51 15.60 20.69
C LEU A 5 -24.95 16.30 19.44
N SER A 6 -24.23 17.42 19.61
CA SER A 6 -23.59 18.15 18.50
C SER A 6 -22.54 17.29 17.76
N LEU A 7 -21.72 16.53 18.48
CA LEU A 7 -20.72 15.63 17.88
C LEU A 7 -21.33 14.44 17.10
N LYS A 8 -22.49 13.94 17.56
CA LYS A 8 -23.22 12.89 16.82
C LYS A 8 -23.86 13.44 15.54
N GLU A 9 -24.42 14.64 15.60
CA GLU A 9 -25.01 15.31 14.44
C GLU A 9 -23.96 15.65 13.38
N GLU A 10 -22.78 16.14 13.77
CA GLU A 10 -21.67 16.41 12.85
C GLU A 10 -21.17 15.15 12.15
N LYS A 11 -21.00 14.05 12.88
CA LYS A 11 -20.58 12.75 12.32
C LYS A 11 -21.62 12.20 11.35
N PHE A 12 -22.89 12.28 11.71
CA PHE A 12 -23.99 11.83 10.85
C PHE A 12 -24.13 12.69 9.61
N PHE A 13 -23.94 14.00 9.72
CA PHE A 13 -23.96 14.92 8.59
C PHE A 13 -22.78 14.66 7.62
N SER A 14 -21.59 14.42 8.15
CA SER A 14 -20.40 14.05 7.36
C SER A 14 -20.64 12.75 6.57
N TYR A 15 -21.26 11.75 7.19
CA TYR A 15 -21.64 10.52 6.52
C TYR A 15 -22.71 10.71 5.45
N LEU A 16 -23.72 11.56 5.67
CA LEU A 16 -24.73 11.90 4.68
C LEU A 16 -24.11 12.58 3.44
N ILE A 17 -23.11 13.46 3.63
CA ILE A 17 -22.37 14.05 2.52
C ILE A 17 -21.63 12.95 1.76
N CYS A 18 -20.92 12.06 2.45
CA CYS A 18 -20.23 10.94 1.85
C CYS A 18 -21.15 10.05 1.00
N LEU A 19 -22.39 9.83 1.44
CA LEU A 19 -23.39 9.05 0.68
C LEU A 19 -23.89 9.77 -0.56
N LYS A 20 -23.89 11.10 -0.58
CA LYS A 20 -24.38 11.91 -1.72
C LYS A 20 -23.31 12.17 -2.78
N MET A 21 -22.04 11.94 -2.47
CA MET A 21 -20.97 12.09 -3.44
C MET A 21 -20.98 10.92 -4.43
N ASN A 22 -20.75 11.23 -5.71
CA ASN A 22 -20.58 10.19 -6.71
C ASN A 22 -19.29 9.40 -6.39
N LYS A 23 -19.45 8.09 -6.24
CA LYS A 23 -18.37 7.16 -5.94
C LYS A 23 -18.19 6.16 -7.05
N ILE A 24 -16.95 5.83 -7.33
CA ILE A 24 -16.53 4.77 -8.24
C ILE A 24 -16.03 3.60 -7.38
N ALA A 25 -16.57 2.41 -7.63
CA ALA A 25 -16.12 1.19 -6.98
C ALA A 25 -14.77 0.75 -7.57
N LEU A 26 -13.81 0.51 -6.70
CA LEU A 26 -12.45 0.11 -7.05
C LEU A 26 -12.17 -1.34 -6.67
N GLU A 27 -11.21 -1.92 -7.38
CA GLU A 27 -10.56 -3.17 -7.01
C GLU A 27 -9.05 -3.03 -7.14
N ILE A 28 -8.31 -3.78 -6.33
CA ILE A 28 -6.86 -3.84 -6.44
C ILE A 28 -6.52 -4.64 -7.70
N LYS A 29 -5.75 -4.03 -8.59
CA LYS A 29 -5.31 -4.67 -9.83
C LYS A 29 -3.91 -5.24 -9.65
N GLU A 30 -2.97 -4.38 -9.23
CA GLU A 30 -1.55 -4.71 -9.23
C GLU A 30 -0.81 -3.99 -8.11
N LEU A 31 0.32 -4.57 -7.72
CA LEU A 31 1.34 -3.96 -6.87
C LEU A 31 2.66 -4.01 -7.64
N LEU A 32 3.09 -2.87 -8.18
CA LEU A 32 4.29 -2.74 -9.00
C LEU A 32 5.44 -2.18 -8.15
N TYR A 33 6.65 -2.67 -8.34
CA TYR A 33 7.83 -2.07 -7.73
C TYR A 33 8.18 -0.77 -8.45
N SER A 34 8.55 0.27 -7.72
CA SER A 34 8.96 1.56 -8.32
C SER A 34 10.47 1.65 -8.44
N GLU A 35 11.00 1.60 -9.67
CA GLU A 35 12.44 1.79 -9.90
C GLU A 35 12.90 3.24 -9.67
N SER A 36 11.99 4.20 -9.86
CA SER A 36 12.29 5.63 -9.70
C SER A 36 12.49 6.05 -8.25
N GLN A 37 11.94 5.29 -7.30
CA GLN A 37 12.07 5.54 -5.86
C GLN A 37 12.41 4.23 -5.15
N SER A 38 13.67 4.09 -4.73
CA SER A 38 14.13 2.91 -4.00
C SER A 38 13.22 2.60 -2.81
N GLY A 39 12.71 1.37 -2.75
CA GLY A 39 11.83 0.89 -1.69
C GLY A 39 10.38 1.37 -1.75
N ALA A 40 9.93 1.99 -2.86
CA ALA A 40 8.54 2.35 -3.08
C ALA A 40 7.84 1.34 -3.99
N TYR A 41 6.51 1.27 -3.87
CA TYR A 41 5.63 0.48 -4.70
C TYR A 41 4.52 1.35 -5.27
N ILE A 42 3.97 0.98 -6.41
CA ILE A 42 2.79 1.59 -7.00
C ILE A 42 1.63 0.62 -6.82
N LEU A 43 0.67 1.00 -5.99
CA LEU A 43 -0.59 0.29 -5.85
C LEU A 43 -1.54 0.78 -6.94
N VAL A 44 -1.90 -0.08 -7.87
CA VAL A 44 -2.83 0.23 -8.95
C VAL A 44 -4.24 -0.23 -8.57
N LEU A 45 -5.13 0.72 -8.38
CA LEU A 45 -6.56 0.48 -8.18
C LEU A 45 -7.30 0.67 -9.51
N GLY A 46 -8.18 -0.24 -9.86
CA GLY A 46 -8.96 -0.18 -11.10
C GLY A 46 -10.42 0.11 -10.85
N ASP A 47 -11.01 0.99 -11.65
CA ASP A 47 -12.45 1.12 -11.75
C ASP A 47 -13.04 -0.23 -12.24
N LYS A 48 -14.09 -0.72 -11.58
CA LYS A 48 -14.72 -1.99 -11.91
C LYS A 48 -15.48 -1.96 -13.25
N HIS A 49 -15.78 -0.78 -13.76
CA HIS A 49 -16.68 -0.58 -14.91
C HIS A 49 -16.03 0.12 -16.11
N SER A 50 -14.76 0.56 -15.96
CA SER A 50 -14.01 1.25 -17.02
C SER A 50 -12.52 0.88 -17.03
N SER A 51 -11.80 1.40 -18.01
CA SER A 51 -10.34 1.26 -18.14
C SER A 51 -9.56 2.14 -17.18
N ARG A 52 -10.22 3.05 -16.45
CA ARG A 52 -9.54 4.00 -15.55
C ARG A 52 -8.83 3.31 -14.39
N ARG A 53 -7.64 3.79 -14.10
CA ARG A 53 -6.77 3.31 -13.04
C ARG A 53 -6.37 4.46 -12.13
N LEU A 54 -6.20 4.16 -10.84
CA LEU A 54 -5.72 5.11 -9.84
C LEU A 54 -4.41 4.57 -9.26
N PRO A 55 -3.25 5.06 -9.71
CA PRO A 55 -1.96 4.67 -9.15
C PRO A 55 -1.69 5.44 -7.86
N ILE A 56 -1.28 4.74 -6.81
CA ILE A 56 -0.93 5.33 -5.51
C ILE A 56 0.44 4.84 -5.12
N VAL A 57 1.41 5.74 -4.94
CA VAL A 57 2.74 5.40 -4.45
C VAL A 57 2.67 5.09 -2.95
N ILE A 58 3.18 3.94 -2.55
CA ILE A 58 3.19 3.45 -1.17
C ILE A 58 4.57 2.91 -0.80
N GLY A 59 4.87 2.83 0.49
CA GLY A 59 6.12 2.25 0.96
C GLY A 59 6.13 0.72 0.92
N ASN A 60 7.32 0.13 1.06
CA ASN A 60 7.52 -1.32 1.05
C ASN A 60 6.70 -2.03 2.15
N ASN A 61 6.70 -1.51 3.37
CA ASN A 61 5.98 -2.13 4.49
C ASN A 61 4.46 -2.12 4.27
N GLU A 62 3.95 -1.06 3.66
CA GLU A 62 2.54 -0.92 3.30
C GLU A 62 2.17 -1.90 2.18
N ALA A 63 3.01 -2.01 1.14
CA ALA A 63 2.83 -2.95 0.04
C ALA A 63 2.84 -4.40 0.55
N GLN A 64 3.81 -4.77 1.37
CA GLN A 64 3.89 -6.08 2.01
C GLN A 64 2.64 -6.39 2.84
N SER A 65 2.15 -5.39 3.60
CA SER A 65 0.93 -5.56 4.40
C SER A 65 -0.30 -5.83 3.53
N ILE A 66 -0.44 -5.16 2.38
CA ILE A 66 -1.53 -5.38 1.44
C ILE A 66 -1.39 -6.77 0.80
N ALA A 67 -0.22 -7.13 0.32
CA ALA A 67 0.05 -8.43 -0.32
C ALA A 67 -0.31 -9.60 0.61
N LEU A 68 0.17 -9.59 1.86
CA LEU A 68 -0.16 -10.62 2.87
C LEU A 68 -1.67 -10.72 3.11
N GLY A 69 -2.38 -9.59 3.10
CA GLY A 69 -3.83 -9.58 3.22
C GLY A 69 -4.53 -10.21 2.01
N LEU A 70 -4.07 -9.92 0.80
CA LEU A 70 -4.61 -10.48 -0.45
C LEU A 70 -4.40 -11.98 -0.57
N GLU A 71 -3.24 -12.48 -0.15
CA GLU A 71 -2.91 -13.90 -0.15
C GLU A 71 -3.67 -14.70 0.92
N GLY A 72 -4.33 -14.02 1.86
CA GLY A 72 -4.95 -14.67 3.02
C GLY A 72 -3.96 -15.31 3.97
N ASN A 73 -2.68 -14.94 3.87
CA ASN A 73 -1.62 -15.43 4.73
C ASN A 73 -1.75 -14.82 6.13
N HIS A 74 -1.91 -15.72 7.12
CA HIS A 74 -1.97 -15.33 8.52
C HIS A 74 -0.64 -15.69 9.19
N PRO A 75 0.21 -14.70 9.51
CA PRO A 75 1.43 -14.96 10.26
C PRO A 75 1.10 -15.52 11.64
N SER A 76 2.04 -16.25 12.25
CA SER A 76 1.88 -16.86 13.58
C SER A 76 1.55 -15.84 14.69
N ARG A 77 1.91 -14.58 14.48
CA ARG A 77 1.55 -13.44 15.34
C ARG A 77 0.90 -12.36 14.49
N PRO A 78 -0.17 -11.68 14.99
CA PRO A 78 -0.85 -10.64 14.22
C PRO A 78 0.08 -9.46 13.95
N LEU A 79 0.09 -8.98 12.70
CA LEU A 79 0.70 -7.71 12.31
C LEU A 79 -0.23 -6.55 12.70
N THR A 80 0.22 -5.31 12.46
CA THR A 80 -0.53 -4.09 12.88
C THR A 80 -1.97 -4.07 12.37
N HIS A 81 -2.20 -4.35 11.09
CA HIS A 81 -3.55 -4.34 10.51
C HIS A 81 -4.41 -5.53 10.98
N ASP A 82 -3.80 -6.69 11.25
CA ASP A 82 -4.50 -7.83 11.84
C ASP A 82 -4.92 -7.53 13.29
N LEU A 83 -4.02 -6.86 14.04
CA LEU A 83 -4.32 -6.40 15.40
C LEU A 83 -5.45 -5.37 15.39
N PHE A 84 -5.43 -4.41 14.44
CA PHE A 84 -6.49 -3.42 14.29
C PHE A 84 -7.84 -4.09 13.98
N LYS A 85 -7.86 -5.04 13.06
CA LYS A 85 -9.07 -5.83 12.78
C LYS A 85 -9.56 -6.54 14.04
N LYS A 86 -8.67 -7.21 14.76
CA LYS A 86 -9.03 -7.93 16.00
C LYS A 86 -9.56 -6.99 17.08
N PHE A 87 -8.96 -5.81 17.21
CA PHE A 87 -9.43 -4.76 18.11
C PHE A 87 -10.85 -4.29 17.73
N ALA A 88 -11.09 -3.98 16.47
CA ALA A 88 -12.38 -3.57 15.98
C ALA A 88 -13.46 -4.63 16.24
N GLU A 89 -13.18 -5.90 15.90
CA GLU A 89 -14.08 -7.03 16.16
C GLU A 89 -14.36 -7.21 17.67
N THR A 90 -13.35 -7.02 18.52
CA THR A 90 -13.51 -7.17 19.99
C THR A 90 -14.46 -6.12 20.58
N TYR A 91 -14.52 -4.94 19.97
CA TYR A 91 -15.38 -3.83 20.40
C TYR A 91 -16.61 -3.63 19.51
N ASP A 92 -17.00 -4.65 18.75
CA ASP A 92 -18.17 -4.63 17.85
C ASP A 92 -18.16 -3.46 16.86
N VAL A 93 -16.97 -3.10 16.36
CA VAL A 93 -16.80 -2.10 15.31
C VAL A 93 -16.64 -2.80 13.97
N ASN A 94 -17.50 -2.49 13.01
CA ASN A 94 -17.47 -3.01 11.65
C ASN A 94 -16.95 -1.95 10.69
N LEU A 95 -15.97 -2.28 9.86
CA LEU A 95 -15.55 -1.46 8.72
C LEU A 95 -16.49 -1.74 7.55
N LEU A 96 -17.30 -0.75 7.19
CA LEU A 96 -18.32 -0.90 6.13
C LEU A 96 -17.75 -0.65 4.74
N GLU A 97 -16.89 0.36 4.61
CA GLU A 97 -16.34 0.84 3.34
C GLU A 97 -15.06 1.64 3.60
N VAL A 98 -14.16 1.61 2.62
CA VAL A 98 -13.03 2.53 2.52
C VAL A 98 -13.26 3.46 1.34
N VAL A 99 -13.12 4.77 1.55
CA VAL A 99 -13.35 5.78 0.52
C VAL A 99 -12.11 6.66 0.37
N ILE A 100 -11.54 6.73 -0.83
CA ILE A 100 -10.52 7.70 -1.18
C ILE A 100 -11.25 9.01 -1.50
N THR A 101 -11.05 10.03 -0.66
CA THR A 101 -11.91 11.22 -0.63
C THR A 101 -11.29 12.45 -1.25
N ARG A 102 -9.98 12.51 -1.31
CA ARG A 102 -9.28 13.71 -1.79
C ARG A 102 -7.88 13.36 -2.31
N PHE A 103 -7.47 14.08 -3.34
CA PHE A 103 -6.10 14.23 -3.78
C PHE A 103 -5.70 15.69 -3.64
N HIS A 104 -4.57 16.00 -3.02
CA HIS A 104 -4.12 17.37 -2.82
C HIS A 104 -2.60 17.40 -2.66
N GLU A 105 -1.93 18.23 -3.46
CA GLU A 105 -0.47 18.37 -3.45
C GLU A 105 0.29 17.03 -3.55
N GLY A 106 -0.22 16.10 -4.37
CA GLY A 106 0.39 14.77 -4.55
C GLY A 106 0.04 13.77 -3.45
N ILE A 107 -0.80 14.13 -2.47
CA ILE A 107 -1.18 13.28 -1.33
C ILE A 107 -2.63 12.86 -1.46
N PHE A 108 -2.86 11.55 -1.42
CA PHE A 108 -4.19 10.97 -1.31
C PHE A 108 -4.64 10.88 0.15
N HIS A 109 -5.91 11.14 0.38
CA HIS A 109 -6.57 10.98 1.67
C HIS A 109 -7.68 9.93 1.56
N ALA A 110 -7.81 9.11 2.58
CA ALA A 110 -8.87 8.10 2.65
C ALA A 110 -9.62 8.19 3.98
N MET A 111 -10.85 7.67 3.97
CA MET A 111 -11.70 7.55 5.15
C MET A 111 -12.11 6.10 5.35
N LEU A 112 -12.05 5.65 6.59
CA LEU A 112 -12.67 4.42 7.05
C LEU A 112 -14.10 4.73 7.49
N VAL A 113 -15.09 4.12 6.86
CA VAL A 113 -16.49 4.21 7.29
C VAL A 113 -16.77 3.07 8.24
N CYS A 114 -16.84 3.39 9.53
CA CYS A 114 -17.00 2.41 10.60
C CYS A 114 -18.40 2.49 11.21
N LYS A 115 -18.95 1.33 11.58
CA LYS A 115 -20.23 1.20 12.27
C LYS A 115 -20.06 0.49 13.60
N GLN A 116 -20.62 1.06 14.67
CA GLN A 116 -20.75 0.43 15.99
C GLN A 116 -22.17 0.60 16.50
N GLY A 117 -22.91 -0.50 16.60
CA GLY A 117 -24.36 -0.44 16.86
C GLY A 117 -25.09 0.37 15.78
N GLU A 118 -25.76 1.45 16.16
CA GLU A 118 -26.42 2.38 15.24
C GLU A 118 -25.54 3.59 14.86
N ASP A 119 -24.40 3.76 15.51
CA ASP A 119 -23.52 4.90 15.26
C ASP A 119 -22.58 4.65 14.09
N ILE A 120 -22.49 5.60 13.16
CA ILE A 120 -21.54 5.59 12.04
C ILE A 120 -20.49 6.67 12.30
N SER A 121 -19.23 6.32 12.08
CA SER A 121 -18.08 7.20 12.22
C SER A 121 -17.20 7.12 10.99
N MET A 122 -16.66 8.26 10.57
CA MET A 122 -15.65 8.37 9.54
C MET A 122 -14.30 8.68 10.17
N ILE A 123 -13.30 7.89 9.88
CA ILE A 123 -11.96 8.01 10.46
C ILE A 123 -10.98 8.31 9.33
N ASP A 124 -10.24 9.41 9.44
CA ASP A 124 -9.19 9.76 8.49
C ASP A 124 -8.06 8.74 8.53
N SER A 125 -7.53 8.40 7.36
CA SER A 125 -6.51 7.38 7.19
C SER A 125 -5.66 7.64 5.95
N ARG A 126 -4.43 7.13 5.94
CA ARG A 126 -3.67 7.02 4.70
C ARG A 126 -4.32 5.96 3.80
N PRO A 127 -4.31 6.14 2.46
CA PRO A 127 -4.90 5.14 1.54
C PRO A 127 -4.32 3.74 1.71
N SER A 128 -3.01 3.60 1.90
CA SER A 128 -2.35 2.32 2.11
C SER A 128 -2.87 1.55 3.33
N ASP A 129 -3.05 2.24 4.47
CA ASP A 129 -3.58 1.64 5.69
C ASP A 129 -5.06 1.26 5.51
N ALA A 130 -5.83 2.17 4.90
CA ALA A 130 -7.24 1.94 4.62
C ALA A 130 -7.45 0.71 3.72
N ILE A 131 -6.66 0.58 2.65
CA ILE A 131 -6.73 -0.55 1.72
C ILE A 131 -6.26 -1.84 2.39
N ALA A 132 -5.18 -1.81 3.17
CA ALA A 132 -4.73 -2.97 3.94
C ALA A 132 -5.79 -3.48 4.93
N LEU A 133 -6.58 -2.57 5.49
CA LEU A 133 -7.74 -2.91 6.33
C LEU A 133 -8.91 -3.41 5.48
N ALA A 134 -9.22 -2.75 4.34
CA ALA A 134 -10.32 -3.17 3.45
C ALA A 134 -10.15 -4.64 3.02
N VAL A 135 -8.94 -5.03 2.63
CA VAL A 135 -8.62 -6.41 2.24
C VAL A 135 -8.90 -7.39 3.39
N ARG A 136 -8.52 -7.04 4.62
CA ARG A 136 -8.71 -7.90 5.79
C ARG A 136 -10.16 -8.01 6.26
N PHE A 137 -10.91 -6.92 6.18
CA PHE A 137 -12.34 -6.89 6.52
C PHE A 137 -13.22 -7.42 5.39
N GLY A 138 -12.72 -7.49 4.15
CA GLY A 138 -13.48 -7.84 2.97
C GLY A 138 -14.52 -6.79 2.61
N CYS A 139 -14.27 -5.51 2.94
CA CYS A 139 -15.18 -4.42 2.65
C CYS A 139 -14.85 -3.73 1.31
N PRO A 140 -15.83 -3.06 0.69
CA PRO A 140 -15.61 -2.35 -0.56
C PRO A 140 -14.62 -1.19 -0.43
N ILE A 141 -13.90 -0.94 -1.53
CA ILE A 141 -13.02 0.21 -1.73
C ILE A 141 -13.69 1.09 -2.79
N SER A 142 -13.76 2.37 -2.54
CA SER A 142 -14.28 3.35 -3.50
C SER A 142 -13.45 4.63 -3.53
N VAL A 143 -13.64 5.42 -4.56
CA VAL A 143 -13.04 6.76 -4.72
C VAL A 143 -14.12 7.74 -5.14
N TYR A 144 -14.01 9.00 -4.74
CA TYR A 144 -14.86 10.06 -5.28
C TYR A 144 -14.54 10.35 -6.74
N GLU A 145 -15.56 10.61 -7.56
CA GLU A 145 -15.42 10.88 -9.00
C GLU A 145 -14.39 11.97 -9.28
N ASN A 146 -14.41 13.08 -8.55
CA ASN A 146 -13.46 14.19 -8.72
C ASN A 146 -12.00 13.77 -8.48
N VAL A 147 -11.74 12.81 -7.58
CA VAL A 147 -10.38 12.29 -7.35
C VAL A 147 -9.93 11.43 -8.51
N MET A 148 -10.84 10.62 -9.06
CA MET A 148 -10.56 9.83 -10.25
C MET A 148 -10.35 10.70 -11.50
N GLU A 149 -11.07 11.83 -11.62
CA GLU A 149 -10.85 12.81 -12.71
C GLU A 149 -9.51 13.52 -12.58
N GLU A 150 -9.06 13.82 -11.35
CA GLU A 150 -7.83 14.58 -11.09
C GLU A 150 -6.56 13.70 -11.17
N ALA A 151 -6.62 12.49 -10.65
CA ALA A 151 -5.44 11.61 -10.47
C ALA A 151 -5.56 10.24 -11.17
N GLY A 152 -6.68 9.96 -11.79
CA GLY A 152 -6.87 8.74 -12.56
C GLY A 152 -6.17 8.80 -13.91
N ILE A 153 -5.73 7.64 -14.39
CA ILE A 153 -5.09 7.45 -15.71
C ILE A 153 -5.81 6.36 -16.48
N GLU A 154 -5.66 6.32 -17.80
CA GLU A 154 -6.18 5.23 -18.63
C GLU A 154 -5.25 4.01 -18.58
N MET A 155 -5.78 2.83 -18.87
CA MET A 155 -5.04 1.57 -18.78
C MET A 155 -3.80 1.53 -19.68
N ASP A 156 -3.82 2.23 -20.82
CA ASP A 156 -2.69 2.26 -21.75
C ASP A 156 -1.49 3.02 -21.16
N GLU A 157 -1.73 4.02 -20.32
CA GLU A 157 -0.69 4.78 -19.60
C GLU A 157 -0.05 3.93 -18.48
N VAL A 158 -0.80 2.99 -17.87
CA VAL A 158 -0.22 2.05 -16.88
C VAL A 158 0.81 1.15 -17.56
N LYS A 159 0.52 0.66 -18.77
CA LYS A 159 1.46 -0.18 -19.53
C LYS A 159 2.74 0.56 -19.92
N GLU A 160 2.67 1.88 -20.12
CA GLU A 160 3.87 2.69 -20.34
C GLU A 160 4.68 2.84 -19.03
N MET A 161 4.04 2.89 -17.88
CA MET A 161 4.72 2.82 -16.57
C MET A 161 5.34 1.43 -16.35
N GLU A 162 4.64 0.36 -16.72
CA GLU A 162 5.17 -1.03 -16.68
C GLU A 162 6.34 -1.20 -17.65
N SER A 163 6.24 -0.69 -18.89
CA SER A 163 7.32 -0.83 -19.87
C SER A 163 8.56 0.00 -19.54
N SER A 164 8.43 1.03 -18.73
CA SER A 164 9.57 1.74 -18.13
C SER A 164 10.12 1.01 -16.89
N THR A 165 9.38 0.01 -16.37
CA THR A 165 9.79 -0.91 -15.30
C THR A 165 10.20 -2.30 -15.85
N GLU A 166 9.86 -2.61 -17.10
CA GLU A 166 10.30 -3.83 -17.82
C GLU A 166 11.64 -3.64 -18.55
N THR A 167 12.67 -3.13 -17.93
CA THR A 167 13.91 -3.86 -17.98
C THR A 167 13.78 -4.84 -16.80
N GLU A 168 13.30 -6.06 -17.11
CA GLU A 168 13.54 -7.17 -16.22
C GLU A 168 14.98 -7.05 -15.71
N PRO A 169 15.22 -6.99 -14.40
CA PRO A 169 16.28 -7.81 -13.97
C PRO A 169 15.73 -9.20 -14.29
N ASP A 170 16.31 -9.87 -15.30
CA ASP A 170 16.34 -11.31 -15.27
C ASP A 170 16.38 -11.68 -13.79
N VAL A 171 15.30 -12.26 -13.28
CA VAL A 171 15.39 -13.16 -12.16
C VAL A 171 16.12 -14.35 -12.75
N GLU A 172 17.37 -14.15 -13.14
CA GLU A 172 18.36 -15.14 -12.92
C GLU A 172 18.20 -15.38 -11.41
N GLU A 173 17.60 -16.53 -11.09
CA GLU A 173 17.96 -17.24 -9.86
C GLU A 173 19.43 -16.93 -9.68
N GLU A 174 19.76 -16.07 -8.67
CA GLU A 174 21.17 -15.82 -8.38
C GLU A 174 21.75 -17.22 -8.18
N PRO A 175 22.58 -17.72 -9.11
CA PRO A 175 23.31 -18.91 -8.80
C PRO A 175 24.13 -18.50 -7.58
N GLU A 176 24.08 -19.28 -6.52
CA GLU A 176 24.85 -19.10 -5.26
C GLU A 176 26.35 -18.87 -5.49
N ASN A 177 26.78 -18.67 -6.73
CA ASN A 177 28.15 -18.48 -7.18
C ASN A 177 28.44 -17.15 -7.93
N ALA A 178 27.48 -16.22 -8.05
CA ALA A 178 27.75 -14.98 -8.79
C ALA A 178 28.76 -14.06 -8.08
N LEU A 179 28.75 -14.03 -6.76
CA LEU A 179 29.70 -13.25 -5.95
C LEU A 179 31.12 -13.84 -5.96
N ASP A 180 31.26 -15.15 -6.18
CA ASP A 180 32.55 -15.83 -6.22
C ASP A 180 33.39 -15.46 -7.46
N ASN A 181 32.80 -14.93 -8.50
CA ASN A 181 33.49 -14.56 -9.73
C ASN A 181 33.92 -13.09 -9.78
N LEU A 182 33.60 -12.28 -8.75
CA LEU A 182 33.93 -10.87 -8.72
C LEU A 182 35.37 -10.64 -8.24
N SER A 183 36.02 -9.59 -8.78
CA SER A 183 37.33 -9.15 -8.33
C SER A 183 37.24 -8.51 -6.93
N LEU A 184 38.37 -8.51 -6.18
CA LEU A 184 38.44 -7.87 -4.87
C LEU A 184 38.01 -6.40 -4.89
N GLU A 185 38.35 -5.67 -5.96
CA GLU A 185 37.95 -4.27 -6.12
C GLU A 185 36.42 -4.12 -6.30
N GLN A 186 35.79 -5.03 -7.04
CA GLN A 186 34.34 -5.05 -7.23
C GLN A 186 33.60 -5.40 -5.93
N LEU A 187 34.11 -6.39 -5.18
CA LEU A 187 33.55 -6.78 -3.88
C LEU A 187 33.68 -5.64 -2.86
N GLN A 188 34.79 -4.91 -2.83
CA GLN A 188 34.95 -3.74 -1.94
C GLN A 188 33.95 -2.62 -2.27
N LYS A 189 33.68 -2.40 -3.55
CA LYS A 189 32.70 -1.39 -4.00
C LYS A 189 31.28 -1.78 -3.61
N LEU A 190 30.92 -3.07 -3.80
CA LEU A 190 29.62 -3.61 -3.37
C LEU A 190 29.45 -3.57 -1.84
N LEU A 191 30.51 -3.84 -1.08
CA LEU A 191 30.51 -3.73 0.37
C LEU A 191 30.19 -2.29 0.82
N GLN A 192 30.83 -1.30 0.17
CA GLN A 192 30.56 0.10 0.50
C GLN A 192 29.12 0.48 0.18
N MET A 193 28.60 0.06 -0.97
CA MET A 193 27.19 0.31 -1.35
C MET A 193 26.22 -0.35 -0.35
N ALA A 194 26.47 -1.59 0.06
CA ALA A 194 25.62 -2.27 1.03
C ALA A 194 25.64 -1.61 2.42
N ILE A 195 26.77 -0.99 2.81
CA ILE A 195 26.86 -0.21 4.05
C ILE A 195 26.10 1.11 3.92
N ASP A 196 26.24 1.81 2.79
CA ASP A 196 25.56 3.08 2.53
C ASP A 196 24.03 2.91 2.46
N ASP A 197 23.57 1.73 1.99
CA ASP A 197 22.16 1.31 1.95
C ASP A 197 21.64 0.71 3.27
N GLU A 198 22.48 0.71 4.34
CA GLU A 198 22.17 0.11 5.65
C GLU A 198 21.80 -1.39 5.60
N ASN A 199 22.14 -2.09 4.52
CA ASN A 199 21.92 -3.52 4.33
C ASN A 199 23.06 -4.33 4.96
N TYR A 200 23.06 -4.41 6.29
CA TYR A 200 24.15 -5.03 7.07
C TYR A 200 24.26 -6.54 6.87
N GLU A 201 23.20 -7.21 6.47
CA GLU A 201 23.19 -8.67 6.19
C GLU A 201 24.02 -8.96 4.93
N LYS A 202 23.71 -8.26 3.83
CA LYS A 202 24.47 -8.33 2.58
C LYS A 202 25.91 -7.84 2.72
N ALA A 203 26.13 -6.80 3.52
CA ALA A 203 27.46 -6.29 3.83
C ALA A 203 28.30 -7.35 4.58
N ALA A 204 27.73 -8.12 5.49
CA ALA A 204 28.41 -9.21 6.21
C ALA A 204 28.83 -10.33 5.26
N GLU A 205 27.95 -10.78 4.36
CA GLU A 205 28.24 -11.81 3.35
C GLU A 205 29.39 -11.40 2.43
N ILE A 206 29.34 -10.19 1.88
CA ILE A 206 30.40 -9.66 0.98
C ILE A 206 31.73 -9.54 1.71
N ARG A 207 31.73 -9.08 2.98
CA ARG A 207 32.94 -8.99 3.80
C ARG A 207 33.57 -10.36 4.02
N ASP A 208 32.75 -11.38 4.30
CA ASP A 208 33.25 -12.74 4.55
C ASP A 208 33.83 -13.36 3.26
N LEU A 209 33.25 -13.03 2.09
CA LEU A 209 33.81 -13.38 0.79
C LEU A 209 35.15 -12.69 0.50
N ILE A 210 35.30 -11.42 0.82
CA ILE A 210 36.56 -10.68 0.70
C ILE A 210 37.65 -11.33 1.57
N ASN A 211 37.30 -11.69 2.81
CA ASN A 211 38.23 -12.36 3.73
C ASN A 211 38.65 -13.77 3.25
N SER A 212 37.79 -14.48 2.54
CA SER A 212 38.10 -15.80 1.98
C SER A 212 39.01 -15.75 0.75
N LYS A 213 39.06 -14.59 0.07
CA LYS A 213 39.87 -14.36 -1.15
C LYS A 213 41.22 -13.63 -0.88
N SER A 214 41.43 -13.18 0.34
CA SER A 214 42.66 -12.54 0.78
C SER A 214 43.64 -13.55 1.38
#